data_44be7cb324fd3027bf79daf0b9f9d8ad
#
_entry.id   44be7cb324fd3027bf79daf0b9f9d8ad
#
_cell.length_a   1.000
_cell.length_b   1.000
_cell.length_c   1.000
_cell.angle_alpha   90.00
_cell.angle_beta   90.00
_cell.angle_gamma   90.00
#
_symmetry.space_group_name_H-M   'P 1'
#
loop_
_entity.id
_entity.type
_entity.pdbx_description
1 polymer ?
#
loop_
_entity_poly.entity_id
_entity_poly.type
_entity_poly.pdbx_seq_one_letter_code
_entity_poly.pdbx_strand_id
1 'polypeptide(L)'
;LGADPAVLTPRLTGTKRFVYITKGVTPETWDRVNALRLPGIFSEQTSRRVYPAGDLAANVVGFVGDGGKGLGGLEYAFDTQLAGTPGQQTYERGPGGRAIPTAANSTDAAVPGTTVRLTIDRDLQYVAQKALSEKVAAAHADSGTLVVMDPRTGEILALAAAPTFDPNKAGSADANDRGNRAL
;
A
#
# COMPACT_ATOMS: atom_id res chain seq x y z
N LEU A 1 -0.02 -11.16 18.33
CA LEU A 1 -0.70 -10.26 17.39
C LEU A 1 -0.88 -8.84 17.94
N GLY A 2 -0.66 -8.60 19.24
CA GLY A 2 -0.89 -7.29 19.88
C GLY A 2 -2.35 -6.80 19.81
N ALA A 3 -3.28 -7.67 19.49
CA ALA A 3 -4.69 -7.33 19.38
C ALA A 3 -5.35 -7.28 20.75
N ASP A 4 -6.11 -6.21 21.00
CA ASP A 4 -6.83 -6.04 22.28
C ASP A 4 -7.99 -7.06 22.36
N PRO A 5 -8.02 -7.90 23.42
CA PRO A 5 -9.12 -8.84 23.64
C PRO A 5 -10.49 -8.18 23.70
N ALA A 6 -10.59 -6.95 24.23
CA ALA A 6 -11.84 -6.22 24.32
C ALA A 6 -12.42 -5.86 22.94
N VAL A 7 -11.55 -5.67 21.94
CA VAL A 7 -11.96 -5.41 20.55
C VAL A 7 -12.24 -6.71 19.80
N LEU A 8 -11.49 -7.79 20.11
CA LEU A 8 -11.63 -9.05 19.38
C LEU A 8 -12.84 -9.86 19.82
N THR A 9 -13.13 -9.92 21.12
CA THR A 9 -14.21 -10.76 21.65
C THR A 9 -15.56 -10.48 21.01
N PRO A 10 -16.05 -9.24 20.89
CA PRO A 10 -17.32 -8.95 20.22
C PRO A 10 -17.33 -9.32 18.73
N ARG A 11 -16.17 -9.25 18.08
CA ARG A 11 -16.03 -9.60 16.65
C ARG A 11 -16.07 -11.12 16.43
N LEU A 12 -15.51 -11.88 17.35
CA LEU A 12 -15.43 -13.35 17.27
C LEU A 12 -16.70 -14.06 17.76
N THR A 13 -17.46 -13.44 18.69
CA THR A 13 -18.71 -13.99 19.25
C THR A 13 -19.96 -13.56 18.48
N GLY A 14 -19.81 -12.76 17.42
CA GLY A 14 -20.93 -12.29 16.59
C GLY A 14 -21.51 -13.39 15.68
N THR A 15 -22.56 -13.04 14.96
CA THR A 15 -23.27 -13.93 14.02
C THR A 15 -22.55 -14.14 12.69
N LYS A 16 -21.46 -13.40 12.45
CA LYS A 16 -20.71 -13.48 11.21
C LYS A 16 -19.89 -14.77 11.14
N ARG A 17 -20.00 -15.48 10.03
CA ARG A 17 -19.24 -16.73 9.79
C ARG A 17 -17.75 -16.50 9.53
N PHE A 18 -17.36 -15.28 9.18
CA PHE A 18 -15.99 -14.90 8.89
C PHE A 18 -15.70 -13.47 9.38
N VAL A 19 -14.54 -13.30 10.00
CA VAL A 19 -14.05 -12.00 10.50
C VAL A 19 -12.55 -11.94 10.33
N TYR A 20 -12.03 -10.89 9.73
CA TYR A 20 -10.59 -10.61 9.75
C TYR A 20 -10.17 -10.22 11.17
N ILE A 21 -9.30 -11.00 11.77
CA ILE A 21 -8.70 -10.69 13.08
C ILE A 21 -7.71 -9.53 12.93
N THR A 22 -6.80 -9.66 11.97
CA THR A 22 -5.81 -8.65 11.62
C THR A 22 -5.41 -8.79 10.15
N LYS A 23 -4.84 -7.74 9.57
CA LYS A 23 -4.30 -7.72 8.22
C LYS A 23 -2.81 -7.39 8.24
N GLY A 24 -2.08 -7.76 7.18
CA GLY A 24 -0.67 -7.40 7.00
C GLY A 24 0.29 -8.07 8.00
N VAL A 25 -0.05 -9.26 8.47
CA VAL A 25 0.79 -10.09 9.35
C VAL A 25 1.99 -10.62 8.57
N THR A 26 3.17 -10.57 9.19
CA THR A 26 4.37 -11.16 8.56
C THR A 26 4.31 -12.70 8.59
N PRO A 27 5.01 -13.40 7.65
CA PRO A 27 5.08 -14.86 7.64
C PRO A 27 5.50 -15.44 8.99
N GLU A 28 6.52 -14.88 9.64
CA GLU A 28 7.00 -15.36 10.94
C GLU A 28 5.93 -15.24 12.04
N THR A 29 5.13 -14.17 12.00
CA THR A 29 4.02 -13.99 12.94
C THR A 29 2.92 -15.00 12.66
N TRP A 30 2.63 -15.25 11.38
CA TRP A 30 1.68 -16.28 11.00
C TRP A 30 2.12 -17.68 11.45
N ASP A 31 3.40 -18.04 11.25
CA ASP A 31 3.93 -19.35 11.66
C ASP A 31 3.77 -19.58 13.16
N ARG A 32 3.99 -18.54 13.98
CA ARG A 32 3.75 -18.58 15.44
C ARG A 32 2.28 -18.81 15.78
N VAL A 33 1.35 -18.16 15.07
CA VAL A 33 -0.09 -18.35 15.28
C VAL A 33 -0.52 -19.74 14.82
N ASN A 34 -0.04 -20.21 13.66
CA ASN A 34 -0.35 -21.51 13.10
C ASN A 34 0.15 -22.67 13.98
N ALA A 35 1.29 -22.47 14.66
CA ALA A 35 1.84 -23.43 15.62
C ALA A 35 0.91 -23.69 16.82
N LEU A 36 0.02 -22.74 17.16
CA LEU A 36 -1.00 -22.91 18.19
C LEU A 36 -2.14 -23.86 17.79
N ARG A 37 -2.22 -24.23 16.51
CA ARG A 37 -3.22 -25.16 15.95
C ARG A 37 -4.67 -24.85 16.34
N LEU A 38 -5.02 -23.58 16.45
CA LEU A 38 -6.36 -23.12 16.79
C LEU A 38 -7.33 -23.42 15.65
N PRO A 39 -8.42 -24.15 15.92
CA PRO A 39 -9.40 -24.46 14.87
C PRO A 39 -10.13 -23.17 14.44
N GLY A 40 -10.38 -23.06 13.13
CA GLY A 40 -11.11 -21.91 12.58
C GLY A 40 -10.25 -20.66 12.32
N ILE A 41 -8.96 -20.69 12.62
CA ILE A 41 -8.04 -19.61 12.26
C ILE A 41 -7.25 -20.00 11.01
N PHE A 42 -7.32 -19.14 9.99
CA PHE A 42 -6.69 -19.32 8.69
C PHE A 42 -5.96 -18.04 8.29
N SER A 43 -4.98 -18.15 7.40
CA SER A 43 -4.37 -17.00 6.72
C SER A 43 -4.75 -16.99 5.26
N GLU A 44 -4.80 -15.79 4.73
CA GLU A 44 -4.96 -15.51 3.33
C GLU A 44 -3.74 -14.70 2.88
N GLN A 45 -3.08 -15.14 1.81
CA GLN A 45 -1.95 -14.40 1.29
C GLN A 45 -2.42 -13.09 0.65
N THR A 46 -1.72 -12.01 0.96
CA THR A 46 -1.99 -10.69 0.39
C THR A 46 -0.67 -9.99 0.07
N SER A 47 -0.69 -9.10 -0.90
CA SER A 47 0.42 -8.21 -1.17
C SER A 47 0.22 -6.89 -0.41
N ARG A 48 1.33 -6.30 0.03
CA ARG A 48 1.34 -4.97 0.62
C ARG A 48 2.25 -4.07 -0.17
N ARG A 49 1.75 -2.91 -0.58
CA ARG A 49 2.57 -1.87 -1.19
C ARG A 49 3.46 -1.25 -0.12
N VAL A 50 4.73 -1.07 -0.43
CA VAL A 50 5.72 -0.42 0.43
C VAL A 50 6.35 0.72 -0.35
N TYR A 51 6.47 1.87 0.27
CA TYR A 51 7.08 3.08 -0.29
C TYR A 51 8.40 3.35 0.45
N PRO A 52 9.53 2.80 -0.05
CA PRO A 52 10.82 2.87 0.66
C PRO A 52 11.37 4.29 0.80
N ALA A 53 10.95 5.19 -0.10
CA ALA A 53 11.35 6.59 -0.08
C ALA A 53 10.53 7.46 0.90
N GLY A 54 9.58 6.86 1.63
CA GLY A 54 8.72 7.60 2.56
C GLY A 54 7.89 8.65 1.84
N ASP A 55 7.97 9.89 2.30
CA ASP A 55 7.23 11.04 1.78
C ASP A 55 7.81 11.64 0.49
N LEU A 56 8.99 11.16 0.03
CA LEU A 56 9.61 11.67 -1.18
C LEU A 56 8.75 11.41 -2.41
N ALA A 57 8.36 12.49 -3.10
CA ALA A 57 7.46 12.48 -4.25
C ALA A 57 6.09 11.81 -3.98
N ALA A 58 5.65 11.75 -2.72
CA ALA A 58 4.43 11.05 -2.33
C ALA A 58 3.19 11.54 -3.09
N ASN A 59 3.07 12.84 -3.31
CA ASN A 59 1.96 13.44 -4.06
C ASN A 59 1.96 13.07 -5.55
N VAL A 60 3.12 12.66 -6.10
CA VAL A 60 3.25 12.16 -7.49
C VAL A 60 2.97 10.66 -7.53
N VAL A 61 3.66 9.89 -6.69
CA VAL A 61 3.52 8.43 -6.63
C VAL A 61 2.10 8.05 -6.20
N GLY A 62 1.56 8.73 -5.21
CA GLY A 62 0.26 8.42 -4.64
C GLY A 62 0.31 7.28 -3.63
N PHE A 63 -0.82 6.61 -3.44
CA PHE A 63 -0.95 5.54 -2.46
C PHE A 63 -2.05 4.55 -2.86
N VAL A 64 -1.98 3.36 -2.26
CA VAL A 64 -3.02 2.33 -2.39
C VAL A 64 -3.85 2.22 -1.12
N GLY A 65 -5.11 1.83 -1.28
CA GLY A 65 -5.99 1.49 -0.17
C GLY A 65 -5.79 0.06 0.34
N ASP A 66 -6.56 -0.27 1.37
CA ASP A 66 -6.56 -1.59 2.05
C ASP A 66 -6.75 -2.81 1.11
N GLY A 67 -7.39 -2.62 -0.03
CA GLY A 67 -7.62 -3.66 -1.04
C GLY A 67 -6.54 -3.73 -2.13
N GLY A 68 -5.44 -2.95 -2.01
CA GLY A 68 -4.39 -2.88 -3.01
C GLY A 68 -4.74 -2.01 -4.23
N LYS A 69 -5.91 -1.36 -4.25
CA LYS A 69 -6.35 -0.47 -5.32
C LYS A 69 -5.69 0.90 -5.16
N GLY A 70 -5.17 1.46 -6.23
CA GLY A 70 -4.65 2.83 -6.30
C GLY A 70 -5.72 3.87 -5.99
N LEU A 71 -5.46 4.78 -5.05
CA LEU A 71 -6.39 5.81 -4.62
C LEU A 71 -5.90 7.23 -4.91
N GLY A 72 -4.65 7.41 -5.32
CA GLY A 72 -4.09 8.71 -5.65
C GLY A 72 -2.85 8.61 -6.51
N GLY A 73 -2.46 9.71 -7.15
CA GLY A 73 -1.24 9.82 -7.95
C GLY A 73 -1.11 8.78 -9.07
N LEU A 74 0.11 8.37 -9.32
CA LEU A 74 0.42 7.35 -10.32
C LEU A 74 -0.12 5.95 -9.96
N GLU A 75 -0.24 5.63 -8.67
CA GLU A 75 -0.88 4.39 -8.22
C GLU A 75 -2.34 4.30 -8.70
N TYR A 76 -3.06 5.41 -8.72
CA TYR A 76 -4.42 5.47 -9.28
C TYR A 76 -4.41 5.46 -10.82
N ALA A 77 -3.56 6.31 -11.42
CA ALA A 77 -3.53 6.46 -12.88
C ALA A 77 -3.10 5.19 -13.62
N PHE A 78 -2.20 4.41 -13.02
CA PHE A 78 -1.65 3.17 -13.57
C PHE A 78 -2.12 1.91 -12.80
N ASP A 79 -3.22 1.98 -12.04
CA ASP A 79 -3.70 0.89 -11.20
C ASP A 79 -3.80 -0.44 -11.96
N THR A 80 -4.40 -0.44 -13.16
CA THR A 80 -4.55 -1.64 -13.99
C THR A 80 -3.21 -2.27 -14.40
N GLN A 81 -2.20 -1.43 -14.72
CA GLN A 81 -0.88 -1.93 -15.12
C GLN A 81 -0.06 -2.40 -13.92
N LEU A 82 -0.19 -1.71 -12.78
CA LEU A 82 0.56 -1.99 -11.56
C LEU A 82 0.00 -3.18 -10.77
N ALA A 83 -1.31 -3.41 -10.84
CA ALA A 83 -1.98 -4.46 -10.07
C ALA A 83 -1.60 -5.88 -10.51
N GLY A 84 -1.30 -6.08 -11.81
CA GLY A 84 -1.12 -7.42 -12.37
C GLY A 84 -2.41 -8.25 -12.34
N THR A 85 -2.26 -9.55 -12.43
CA THR A 85 -3.39 -10.50 -12.36
C THR A 85 -3.24 -11.38 -11.12
N PRO A 86 -4.22 -11.39 -10.21
CA PRO A 86 -4.16 -12.25 -9.04
C PRO A 86 -4.16 -13.73 -9.43
N GLY A 87 -3.38 -14.53 -8.74
CA GLY A 87 -3.43 -15.99 -8.86
C GLY A 87 -4.67 -16.56 -8.18
N GLN A 88 -4.99 -17.81 -8.54
CA GLN A 88 -6.08 -18.55 -7.93
C GLN A 88 -5.57 -19.90 -7.44
N GLN A 89 -6.02 -20.29 -6.25
CA GLN A 89 -5.76 -21.60 -5.70
C GLN A 89 -7.07 -22.28 -5.32
N THR A 90 -7.34 -23.43 -5.94
CA THR A 90 -8.46 -24.29 -5.61
C THR A 90 -7.93 -25.53 -4.91
N TYR A 91 -8.46 -25.82 -3.73
CA TYR A 91 -8.06 -27.00 -2.98
C TYR A 91 -9.24 -27.58 -2.19
N GLU A 92 -9.23 -28.90 -2.00
CA GLU A 92 -10.20 -29.58 -1.16
C GLU A 92 -9.80 -29.47 0.31
N ARG A 93 -10.80 -29.24 1.16
CA ARG A 93 -10.60 -29.13 2.61
C ARG A 93 -11.11 -30.38 3.31
N GLY A 94 -10.24 -30.98 4.11
CA GLY A 94 -10.59 -32.05 5.05
C GLY A 94 -11.20 -31.54 6.35
N PRO A 95 -11.53 -32.47 7.27
CA PRO A 95 -11.96 -32.11 8.61
C PRO A 95 -10.97 -31.19 9.31
N GLY A 96 -11.46 -30.11 9.91
CA GLY A 96 -10.61 -29.07 10.51
C GLY A 96 -10.10 -28.01 9.53
N GLY A 97 -10.55 -28.02 8.26
CA GLY A 97 -10.28 -26.95 7.28
C GLY A 97 -8.89 -27.01 6.63
N ARG A 98 -8.14 -28.10 6.80
CA ARG A 98 -6.82 -28.28 6.18
C ARG A 98 -6.97 -28.72 4.73
N ALA A 99 -6.08 -28.23 3.85
CA ALA A 99 -6.00 -28.73 2.48
C ALA A 99 -5.62 -30.21 2.49
N ILE A 100 -6.28 -31.00 1.62
CA ILE A 100 -5.97 -32.42 1.40
C ILE A 100 -4.91 -32.48 0.30
N PRO A 101 -3.65 -32.88 0.58
CA PRO A 101 -2.58 -32.83 -0.41
C PRO A 101 -2.80 -33.75 -1.62
N THR A 102 -3.55 -34.84 -1.43
CA THR A 102 -3.82 -35.86 -2.45
C THR A 102 -5.08 -35.61 -3.26
N ALA A 103 -5.81 -34.51 -2.96
CA ALA A 103 -7.01 -34.13 -3.70
C ALA A 103 -6.66 -33.37 -5.01
N ALA A 104 -7.66 -33.13 -5.84
CA ALA A 104 -7.52 -32.36 -7.07
C ALA A 104 -7.28 -30.87 -6.73
N ASN A 105 -6.01 -30.52 -6.45
CA ASN A 105 -5.60 -29.15 -6.19
C ASN A 105 -5.14 -28.49 -7.49
N SER A 106 -5.58 -27.27 -7.73
CA SER A 106 -5.16 -26.45 -8.86
C SER A 106 -4.60 -25.13 -8.34
N THR A 107 -3.49 -24.68 -8.92
CA THR A 107 -2.87 -23.40 -8.60
C THR A 107 -2.55 -22.66 -9.88
N ASP A 108 -3.20 -21.53 -10.10
CA ASP A 108 -2.86 -20.58 -11.15
C ASP A 108 -1.97 -19.50 -10.54
N ALA A 109 -0.76 -19.37 -11.06
CA ALA A 109 0.21 -18.41 -10.52
C ALA A 109 -0.24 -16.97 -10.75
N ALA A 110 0.00 -16.09 -9.78
CA ALA A 110 -0.19 -14.65 -9.96
C ALA A 110 0.79 -14.10 -11.01
N VAL A 111 0.31 -13.21 -11.87
CA VAL A 111 1.13 -12.49 -12.83
C VAL A 111 1.44 -11.10 -12.27
N PRO A 112 2.73 -10.75 -12.04
CA PRO A 112 3.08 -9.43 -11.50
C PRO A 112 2.68 -8.32 -12.47
N GLY A 113 2.38 -7.14 -11.91
CA GLY A 113 2.12 -5.95 -12.70
C GLY A 113 3.37 -5.43 -13.42
N THR A 114 3.14 -4.49 -14.32
CA THR A 114 4.21 -3.88 -15.10
C THR A 114 4.95 -2.82 -14.28
N THR A 115 6.28 -2.78 -14.41
CA THR A 115 7.10 -1.73 -13.81
C THR A 115 6.94 -0.41 -14.56
N VAL A 116 6.65 0.65 -13.83
CA VAL A 116 6.61 2.02 -14.38
C VAL A 116 7.87 2.76 -13.94
N ARG A 117 8.60 3.32 -14.91
CA ARG A 117 9.77 4.17 -14.67
C ARG A 117 9.40 5.63 -14.94
N LEU A 118 9.75 6.50 -14.00
CA LEU A 118 9.51 7.94 -14.11
C LEU A 118 10.75 8.67 -14.59
N THR A 119 10.57 9.88 -15.07
CA THR A 119 11.63 10.84 -15.40
C THR A 119 12.13 11.59 -14.17
N ILE A 120 11.46 11.45 -13.02
CA ILE A 120 11.83 12.09 -11.75
C ILE A 120 13.22 11.64 -11.34
N ASP A 121 14.14 12.60 -11.20
CA ASP A 121 15.44 12.40 -10.58
C ASP A 121 15.29 12.44 -9.05
N ARG A 122 15.74 11.38 -8.38
CA ARG A 122 15.52 11.22 -6.95
C ARG A 122 16.23 12.28 -6.12
N ASP A 123 17.46 12.63 -6.49
CA ASP A 123 18.28 13.57 -5.72
C ASP A 123 17.76 14.99 -5.92
N LEU A 124 17.40 15.34 -7.16
CA LEU A 124 16.78 16.62 -7.47
C LEU A 124 15.42 16.77 -6.79
N GLN A 125 14.60 15.71 -6.77
CA GLN A 125 13.33 15.70 -6.06
C GLN A 125 13.51 15.93 -4.56
N TYR A 126 14.51 15.29 -3.94
CA TYR A 126 14.80 15.47 -2.52
C TYR A 126 15.18 16.93 -2.20
N VAL A 127 16.10 17.51 -2.98
CA VAL A 127 16.51 18.90 -2.79
C VAL A 127 15.35 19.87 -3.01
N ALA A 128 14.57 19.65 -4.07
CA ALA A 128 13.40 20.48 -4.41
C ALA A 128 12.33 20.41 -3.31
N GLN A 129 11.99 19.21 -2.84
CA GLN A 129 10.96 19.01 -1.81
C GLN A 129 11.39 19.62 -0.47
N LYS A 130 12.65 19.45 -0.07
CA LYS A 130 13.20 20.05 1.14
C LYS A 130 13.18 21.58 1.07
N ALA A 131 13.70 22.17 0.01
CA ALA A 131 13.72 23.63 -0.17
C ALA A 131 12.29 24.22 -0.19
N LEU A 132 11.34 23.53 -0.84
CA LEU A 132 9.94 23.94 -0.86
C LEU A 132 9.33 23.91 0.53
N SER A 133 9.52 22.82 1.29
CA SER A 133 8.96 22.68 2.63
C SER A 133 9.50 23.75 3.59
N GLU A 134 10.80 24.02 3.54
CA GLU A 134 11.44 25.10 4.32
C GLU A 134 10.86 26.49 3.95
N LYS A 135 10.63 26.72 2.65
CA LYS A 135 10.09 28.00 2.17
C LYS A 135 8.64 28.21 2.53
N VAL A 136 7.82 27.17 2.41
CA VAL A 136 6.40 27.20 2.80
C VAL A 136 6.28 27.50 4.30
N ALA A 137 7.09 26.84 5.13
CA ALA A 137 7.12 27.08 6.57
C ALA A 137 7.58 28.50 6.90
N ALA A 138 8.66 28.98 6.30
CA ALA A 138 9.19 30.32 6.54
C ALA A 138 8.24 31.45 6.09
N ALA A 139 7.45 31.21 5.04
CA ALA A 139 6.45 32.14 4.53
C ALA A 139 5.11 32.06 5.25
N HIS A 140 4.92 31.11 6.17
CA HIS A 140 3.62 30.78 6.80
C HIS A 140 2.53 30.55 5.75
N ALA A 141 2.89 29.94 4.60
CA ALA A 141 1.95 29.67 3.54
C ALA A 141 1.23 28.32 3.79
N ASP A 142 -0.02 28.24 3.32
CA ASP A 142 -0.84 27.03 3.45
C ASP A 142 -0.30 25.89 2.60
N SER A 143 0.31 26.21 1.46
CA SER A 143 0.88 25.21 0.55
C SER A 143 1.85 25.84 -0.45
N GLY A 144 2.58 24.96 -1.15
CA GLY A 144 3.42 25.34 -2.27
C GLY A 144 3.64 24.18 -3.22
N THR A 145 4.03 24.51 -4.45
CA THR A 145 4.43 23.54 -5.46
C THR A 145 5.72 24.00 -6.15
N LEU A 146 6.54 23.04 -6.56
CA LEU A 146 7.76 23.29 -7.30
C LEU A 146 7.89 22.26 -8.42
N VAL A 147 8.10 22.72 -9.65
CA VAL A 147 8.30 21.89 -10.82
C VAL A 147 9.66 22.21 -11.44
N VAL A 148 10.44 21.16 -11.70
CA VAL A 148 11.68 21.25 -12.48
C VAL A 148 11.52 20.42 -13.72
N MET A 149 11.70 21.06 -14.90
CA MET A 149 11.50 20.42 -16.19
C MET A 149 12.72 20.70 -17.09
N ASP A 150 13.12 19.72 -17.88
CA ASP A 150 14.09 19.95 -18.97
C ASP A 150 13.36 20.65 -20.12
N PRO A 151 13.75 21.88 -20.48
CA PRO A 151 13.06 22.64 -21.52
C PRO A 151 13.25 22.06 -22.95
N ARG A 152 14.24 21.19 -23.14
CA ARG A 152 14.52 20.58 -24.44
C ARG A 152 13.68 19.35 -24.70
N THR A 153 13.43 18.55 -23.66
CA THR A 153 12.70 17.26 -23.78
C THR A 153 11.28 17.35 -23.26
N GLY A 154 10.98 18.32 -22.39
CA GLY A 154 9.71 18.41 -21.68
C GLY A 154 9.58 17.43 -20.49
N GLU A 155 10.66 16.70 -20.17
CA GLU A 155 10.66 15.76 -19.05
C GLU A 155 10.62 16.49 -17.72
N ILE A 156 9.73 16.03 -16.83
CA ILE A 156 9.66 16.53 -15.45
C ILE A 156 10.70 15.78 -14.63
N LEU A 157 11.70 16.51 -14.13
CA LEU A 157 12.79 15.97 -13.34
C LEU A 157 12.51 16.03 -11.84
N ALA A 158 11.70 16.99 -11.40
CA ALA A 158 11.19 17.05 -10.03
C ALA A 158 9.81 17.70 -10.01
N LEU A 159 8.91 17.17 -9.16
CA LEU A 159 7.58 17.69 -8.91
C LEU A 159 7.29 17.57 -7.42
N ALA A 160 7.50 18.65 -6.69
CA ALA A 160 7.33 18.70 -5.26
C ALA A 160 6.04 19.45 -4.87
N ALA A 161 5.39 18.98 -3.83
CA ALA A 161 4.29 19.66 -3.16
C ALA A 161 4.59 19.74 -1.65
N ALA A 162 4.15 20.80 -1.02
CA ALA A 162 4.18 20.96 0.42
C ALA A 162 2.84 21.56 0.89
N PRO A 163 2.23 21.05 1.99
CA PRO A 163 2.67 19.88 2.74
C PRO A 163 2.59 18.58 1.95
N THR A 164 3.31 17.56 2.44
CA THR A 164 3.33 16.21 1.87
C THR A 164 2.93 15.19 2.94
N PHE A 165 2.86 13.90 2.59
CA PHE A 165 2.45 12.83 3.49
C PHE A 165 3.29 11.56 3.30
N ASP A 166 3.28 10.65 4.27
CA ASP A 166 3.88 9.32 4.11
C ASP A 166 2.85 8.36 3.50
N PRO A 167 3.04 7.86 2.25
CA PRO A 167 2.11 6.94 1.60
C PRO A 167 1.97 5.60 2.33
N ASN A 168 2.97 5.21 3.14
CA ASN A 168 2.87 4.02 3.99
C ASN A 168 1.82 4.20 5.11
N LYS A 169 1.43 5.44 5.40
CA LYS A 169 0.48 5.83 6.44
C LYS A 169 -0.63 6.75 5.90
N ALA A 170 -0.97 6.63 4.64
CA ALA A 170 -1.93 7.51 3.97
C ALA A 170 -3.27 7.64 4.70
N GLY A 171 -3.73 6.59 5.40
CA GLY A 171 -4.98 6.63 6.17
C GLY A 171 -4.97 7.60 7.35
N SER A 172 -3.81 7.96 7.89
CA SER A 172 -3.65 8.92 9.00
C SER A 172 -3.28 10.34 8.54
N ALA A 173 -2.99 10.53 7.25
CA ALA A 173 -2.66 11.83 6.69
C ALA A 173 -3.92 12.68 6.44
N ASP A 174 -3.79 14.00 6.49
CA ASP A 174 -4.86 14.90 6.08
C ASP A 174 -5.24 14.67 4.61
N ALA A 175 -6.54 14.71 4.31
CA ALA A 175 -7.03 14.51 2.96
C ALA A 175 -6.49 15.55 1.98
N ASN A 176 -6.31 16.79 2.45
CA ASN A 176 -5.77 17.89 1.65
C ASN A 176 -4.30 17.72 1.28
N ASP A 177 -3.53 16.98 2.09
CA ASP A 177 -2.10 16.79 1.85
C ASP A 177 -1.81 15.63 0.89
N ARG A 178 -2.80 14.74 0.68
CA ARG A 178 -2.67 13.56 -0.19
C ARG A 178 -2.78 13.88 -1.68
N GLY A 179 -3.35 15.04 -2.03
CA GLY A 179 -3.51 15.47 -3.41
C GLY A 179 -2.22 16.04 -4.02
N ASN A 180 -2.11 15.98 -5.35
CA ASN A 180 -1.11 16.74 -6.08
C ASN A 180 -1.69 18.11 -6.43
N ARG A 181 -1.15 19.16 -5.84
CA ARG A 181 -1.62 20.55 -6.06
C ARG A 181 -0.95 21.23 -7.26
N ALA A 182 -0.04 20.53 -7.93
CA ALA A 182 0.64 21.03 -9.13
C ALA A 182 -0.09 20.64 -10.43
N LEU A 183 -1.07 19.73 -10.34
CA LEU A 183 -1.84 19.18 -11.45
C LEU A 183 -3.34 19.38 -11.23
#